data_dfd2aac603f7900db5503ab546293abe
#
_entry.id   dfd2aac603f7900db5503ab546293abe
#
_cell.length_a   1.000
_cell.length_b   1.000
_cell.length_c   1.000
_cell.angle_alpha   90.00
_cell.angle_beta   90.00
_cell.angle_gamma   90.00
#
_symmetry.space_group_name_H-M   'P 1'
#
loop_
_entity.id
_entity.type
_entity.pdbx_description
1 polymer ?
#
loop_
_entity_poly.entity_id
_entity_poly.type
_entity_poly.pdbx_seq_one_letter_code
_entity_poly.pdbx_strand_id
1 'polypeptide(L)'
;MSPLSGSEGIAVKDWSKTQPQITVINASSGALETTYVDPSPTFYRYNLDGAQWQAGLGDYIYNVKHYKKIATIGEDYSFVYTQVFGLVLEFCQAGGQVSKRVWVPLGTKDFASVISSLPDDVDALYLGLGGADAVNFLNQYQQAGGHAHLIGGSIMVDQTVLSSKGKAKDALIGTVAASGMADADPSPKWQAFVKAYQEAPKVGYFKNAFASPSLLAINYYNSAEAIFNALDSVKGDLSDGNKKFREALKNTVLDAPNGKFTLDENRQAIGPNFVTEVVQNEKGDLVSKVVKVVPSVNQRLGFSKEVFDRIGLPGREVPECKKGYN
;
A
#
# COMPACT_ATOMS: atom_id res chain seq x y z
N MET A 1 -11.07 -6.65 15.84
CA MET A 1 -10.30 -5.38 15.96
C MET A 1 -9.46 -5.28 14.70
N SER A 2 -9.45 -4.14 14.02
CA SER A 2 -8.70 -3.97 12.78
C SER A 2 -7.90 -2.67 12.85
N PRO A 3 -6.59 -2.76 13.13
CA PRO A 3 -5.72 -1.60 13.24
C PRO A 3 -5.57 -0.90 11.89
N LEU A 4 -5.47 0.43 11.90
CA LEU A 4 -5.35 1.26 10.71
C LEU A 4 -3.88 1.52 10.35
N SER A 5 -3.12 2.12 11.26
CA SER A 5 -1.72 2.47 11.02
C SER A 5 -0.77 1.27 11.21
N GLY A 6 0.45 1.39 10.65
CA GLY A 6 1.48 0.37 10.83
C GLY A 6 1.85 0.14 12.28
N SER A 7 1.99 1.20 13.06
CA SER A 7 2.35 1.12 14.49
C SER A 7 1.23 0.49 15.34
N GLU A 8 -0.05 0.79 15.02
CA GLU A 8 -1.19 0.12 15.66
C GLU A 8 -1.21 -1.38 15.34
N GLY A 9 -0.90 -1.75 14.10
CA GLY A 9 -0.82 -3.15 13.69
C GLY A 9 0.21 -3.94 14.49
N ILE A 10 1.38 -3.37 14.70
CA ILE A 10 2.43 -3.98 15.53
C ILE A 10 1.94 -4.15 16.98
N ALA A 11 1.35 -3.11 17.57
CA ALA A 11 0.84 -3.16 18.93
C ALA A 11 -0.29 -4.19 19.11
N VAL A 12 -1.24 -4.26 18.15
CA VAL A 12 -2.34 -5.24 18.19
C VAL A 12 -1.82 -6.66 17.99
N LYS A 13 -0.81 -6.86 17.12
CA LYS A 13 -0.16 -8.16 16.94
C LYS A 13 0.51 -8.61 18.26
N ASP A 14 1.23 -7.74 18.95
CA ASP A 14 1.88 -8.09 20.22
C ASP A 14 0.84 -8.36 21.33
N TRP A 15 -0.20 -7.55 21.42
CA TRP A 15 -1.32 -7.80 22.32
C TRP A 15 -1.99 -9.16 22.04
N SER A 16 -2.18 -9.54 20.78
CA SER A 16 -2.85 -10.79 20.41
C SER A 16 -2.13 -12.05 20.90
N LYS A 17 -0.82 -11.99 21.15
CA LYS A 17 -0.04 -13.06 21.76
C LYS A 17 -0.46 -13.35 23.21
N THR A 18 -0.97 -12.34 23.91
CA THR A 18 -1.49 -12.48 25.28
C THR A 18 -2.95 -12.94 25.32
N GLN A 19 -3.59 -13.05 24.16
CA GLN A 19 -5.01 -13.40 23.99
C GLN A 19 -5.20 -14.59 23.04
N PRO A 20 -4.74 -15.80 23.40
CA PRO A 20 -4.71 -16.95 22.50
C PRO A 20 -6.11 -17.41 22.05
N GLN A 21 -7.17 -17.02 22.77
CA GLN A 21 -8.57 -17.31 22.43
C GLN A 21 -9.15 -16.33 21.38
N ILE A 22 -8.48 -15.20 21.12
CA ILE A 22 -8.97 -14.18 20.18
C ILE A 22 -8.27 -14.34 18.84
N THR A 23 -9.03 -14.42 17.75
CA THR A 23 -8.51 -14.37 16.39
C THR A 23 -8.58 -12.92 15.90
N VAL A 24 -7.45 -12.38 15.48
CA VAL A 24 -7.35 -11.02 14.93
C VAL A 24 -7.16 -11.09 13.43
N ILE A 25 -8.01 -10.36 12.69
CA ILE A 25 -7.85 -10.17 11.25
C ILE A 25 -7.50 -8.71 11.02
N ASN A 26 -6.33 -8.48 10.45
CA ASN A 26 -5.87 -7.15 10.05
C ASN A 26 -6.33 -6.85 8.62
N ALA A 27 -7.01 -5.73 8.45
CA ALA A 27 -7.53 -5.32 7.15
C ALA A 27 -6.77 -4.15 6.53
N SER A 28 -5.98 -3.40 7.28
CA SER A 28 -5.41 -2.15 6.78
C SER A 28 -3.94 -1.94 7.11
N SER A 29 -3.53 -2.18 8.36
CA SER A 29 -2.16 -1.93 8.80
C SER A 29 -1.12 -2.61 7.90
N GLY A 30 -0.16 -1.84 7.36
CA GLY A 30 0.78 -2.27 6.33
C GLY A 30 2.26 -2.25 6.75
N ALA A 31 2.61 -2.16 8.04
CA ALA A 31 4.00 -2.34 8.48
C ALA A 31 4.48 -3.78 8.23
N LEU A 32 5.69 -3.94 7.71
CA LEU A 32 6.29 -5.25 7.44
C LEU A 32 6.43 -6.07 8.72
N GLU A 33 6.85 -5.44 9.80
CA GLU A 33 7.15 -6.06 11.08
C GLU A 33 5.93 -6.76 11.69
N THR A 34 4.71 -6.33 11.33
CA THR A 34 3.47 -6.88 11.88
C THR A 34 3.35 -8.40 11.73
N THR A 35 3.80 -8.95 10.59
CA THR A 35 3.75 -10.39 10.31
C THR A 35 5.13 -11.01 10.08
N TYR A 36 6.17 -10.20 9.83
CA TYR A 36 7.51 -10.69 9.59
C TYR A 36 8.30 -10.91 10.88
N VAL A 37 8.15 -10.01 11.86
CA VAL A 37 8.90 -10.06 13.11
C VAL A 37 8.06 -10.66 14.22
N ASP A 38 8.48 -11.82 14.72
CA ASP A 38 7.83 -12.52 15.84
C ASP A 38 6.28 -12.58 15.69
N PRO A 39 5.79 -13.24 14.61
CA PRO A 39 4.38 -13.22 14.24
C PRO A 39 3.50 -13.92 15.29
N SER A 40 2.33 -13.32 15.58
CA SER A 40 1.36 -13.95 16.49
C SER A 40 0.60 -15.09 15.81
N PRO A 41 0.43 -16.24 16.45
CA PRO A 41 -0.28 -17.39 15.88
C PRO A 41 -1.78 -17.14 15.63
N THR A 42 -2.34 -16.08 16.22
CA THR A 42 -3.75 -15.74 16.12
C THR A 42 -4.03 -14.50 15.28
N PHE A 43 -2.97 -13.95 14.65
CA PHE A 43 -3.06 -12.74 13.83
C PHE A 43 -2.93 -13.09 12.35
N TYR A 44 -3.89 -12.65 11.53
CA TYR A 44 -4.00 -12.89 10.10
C TYR A 44 -4.06 -11.58 9.35
N ARG A 45 -3.37 -11.45 8.22
CA ARG A 45 -3.40 -10.25 7.38
C ARG A 45 -3.70 -10.61 5.93
N TYR A 46 -4.92 -10.26 5.45
CA TYR A 46 -5.37 -10.49 4.08
C TYR A 46 -5.13 -9.31 3.14
N ASN A 47 -4.43 -8.27 3.61
CA ASN A 47 -3.88 -7.22 2.77
C ASN A 47 -2.37 -7.37 2.64
N LEU A 48 -1.82 -6.88 1.53
CA LEU A 48 -0.38 -6.77 1.37
C LEU A 48 0.18 -5.73 2.36
N ASP A 49 1.48 -5.79 2.63
CA ASP A 49 2.16 -4.72 3.38
C ASP A 49 2.69 -3.61 2.47
N GLY A 50 3.25 -2.56 3.08
CA GLY A 50 3.75 -1.41 2.35
C GLY A 50 4.84 -1.74 1.33
N ALA A 51 5.71 -2.72 1.61
CA ALA A 51 6.77 -3.14 0.69
C ALA A 51 6.19 -3.92 -0.51
N GLN A 52 5.28 -4.85 -0.24
CA GLN A 52 4.57 -5.58 -1.28
C GLN A 52 3.79 -4.64 -2.20
N TRP A 53 3.19 -3.56 -1.67
CA TRP A 53 2.49 -2.56 -2.48
C TRP A 53 3.42 -1.73 -3.37
N GLN A 54 4.73 -1.78 -3.19
CA GLN A 54 5.69 -1.13 -4.09
C GLN A 54 6.31 -2.08 -5.13
N ALA A 55 5.99 -3.38 -5.06
CA ALA A 55 6.55 -4.37 -6.00
C ALA A 55 6.23 -4.01 -7.46
N GLY A 56 7.25 -4.03 -8.29
CA GLY A 56 7.22 -3.68 -9.71
C GLY A 56 7.41 -2.20 -10.01
N LEU A 57 7.28 -1.30 -9.02
CA LEU A 57 7.40 0.15 -9.23
C LEU A 57 8.85 0.57 -9.48
N GLY A 58 9.78 0.09 -8.65
CA GLY A 58 11.20 0.45 -8.77
C GLY A 58 11.79 0.08 -10.14
N ASP A 59 11.52 -1.15 -10.59
CA ASP A 59 11.88 -1.61 -11.93
C ASP A 59 11.22 -0.77 -13.04
N TYR A 60 9.93 -0.49 -12.91
CA TYR A 60 9.17 0.26 -13.91
C TYR A 60 9.68 1.70 -14.07
N ILE A 61 9.89 2.43 -12.97
CA ILE A 61 10.37 3.81 -13.05
C ILE A 61 11.81 3.89 -13.59
N TYR A 62 12.66 2.89 -13.30
CA TYR A 62 14.02 2.86 -13.81
C TYR A 62 14.10 2.47 -15.29
N ASN A 63 13.43 1.38 -15.68
CA ASN A 63 13.58 0.79 -17.02
C ASN A 63 12.60 1.34 -18.04
N VAL A 64 11.39 1.78 -17.63
CA VAL A 64 10.35 2.27 -18.54
C VAL A 64 10.25 3.80 -18.53
N LYS A 65 10.22 4.42 -17.34
CA LYS A 65 10.19 5.89 -17.24
C LYS A 65 11.60 6.51 -17.34
N HIS A 66 12.65 5.70 -17.27
CA HIS A 66 14.06 6.12 -17.36
C HIS A 66 14.51 7.07 -16.25
N TYR A 67 13.83 7.08 -15.11
CA TYR A 67 14.27 7.83 -13.94
C TYR A 67 15.49 7.13 -13.33
N LYS A 68 16.60 7.85 -13.19
CA LYS A 68 17.87 7.31 -12.69
C LYS A 68 18.21 7.80 -11.30
N LYS A 69 17.72 8.99 -10.94
CA LYS A 69 17.98 9.63 -9.65
C LYS A 69 16.67 10.18 -9.07
N ILE A 70 16.33 9.77 -7.87
CA ILE A 70 15.11 10.22 -7.17
C ILE A 70 15.43 10.75 -5.78
N ALA A 71 14.52 11.54 -5.22
CA ALA A 71 14.45 11.79 -3.79
C ALA A 71 13.12 11.25 -3.23
N THR A 72 13.05 10.97 -1.94
CA THR A 72 11.83 10.49 -1.29
C THR A 72 11.40 11.43 -0.18
N ILE A 73 10.09 11.65 -0.07
CA ILE A 73 9.45 12.37 1.03
C ILE A 73 8.38 11.44 1.60
N GLY A 74 8.39 11.21 2.90
CA GLY A 74 7.43 10.32 3.53
C GLY A 74 7.04 10.77 4.93
N GLU A 75 5.84 10.39 5.34
CA GLU A 75 5.39 10.52 6.72
C GLU A 75 6.22 9.62 7.63
N ASP A 76 6.62 10.13 8.79
CA ASP A 76 7.62 9.53 9.67
C ASP A 76 7.04 8.44 10.57
N TYR A 77 6.61 7.30 9.99
CA TYR A 77 6.10 6.14 10.72
C TYR A 77 6.27 4.81 9.95
N SER A 78 6.10 3.69 10.64
CA SER A 78 6.45 2.33 10.21
C SER A 78 5.87 1.92 8.84
N PHE A 79 4.64 2.29 8.51
CA PHE A 79 4.05 1.96 7.23
C PHE A 79 4.80 2.62 6.05
N VAL A 80 5.12 3.91 6.17
CA VAL A 80 5.79 4.63 5.09
C VAL A 80 7.26 4.20 4.97
N TYR A 81 7.92 3.86 6.10
CA TYR A 81 9.23 3.21 6.03
C TYR A 81 9.16 1.91 5.23
N THR A 82 8.10 1.12 5.43
CA THR A 82 7.89 -0.13 4.69
C THR A 82 7.67 0.13 3.19
N GLN A 83 6.93 1.17 2.80
CA GLN A 83 6.77 1.54 1.39
C GLN A 83 8.09 1.97 0.75
N VAL A 84 8.81 2.90 1.38
CA VAL A 84 10.13 3.35 0.88
C VAL A 84 11.10 2.19 0.79
N PHE A 85 11.06 1.26 1.76
CA PHE A 85 11.85 0.04 1.72
C PHE A 85 11.62 -0.77 0.43
N GLY A 86 10.37 -1.08 0.10
CA GLY A 86 10.05 -1.86 -1.12
C GLY A 86 10.48 -1.15 -2.40
N LEU A 87 10.19 0.14 -2.52
CA LEU A 87 10.62 0.95 -3.67
C LEU A 87 12.13 0.96 -3.84
N VAL A 88 12.87 1.28 -2.78
CA VAL A 88 14.33 1.48 -2.83
C VAL A 88 15.03 0.17 -3.14
N LEU A 89 14.58 -0.95 -2.58
CA LEU A 89 15.14 -2.26 -2.91
C LEU A 89 15.12 -2.50 -4.41
N GLU A 90 13.98 -2.36 -5.04
CA GLU A 90 13.82 -2.68 -6.46
C GLU A 90 14.49 -1.64 -7.36
N PHE A 91 14.31 -0.35 -7.05
CA PHE A 91 14.86 0.76 -7.84
C PHE A 91 16.41 0.75 -7.83
N CYS A 92 17.01 0.56 -6.67
CA CYS A 92 18.47 0.55 -6.56
C CYS A 92 19.09 -0.74 -7.13
N GLN A 93 18.39 -1.87 -7.03
CA GLN A 93 18.75 -3.11 -7.73
C GLN A 93 18.82 -2.89 -9.25
N ALA A 94 17.85 -2.18 -9.83
CA ALA A 94 17.84 -1.83 -11.25
C ALA A 94 18.98 -0.87 -11.63
N GLY A 95 19.59 -0.18 -10.67
CA GLY A 95 20.70 0.75 -10.87
C GLY A 95 20.38 2.21 -10.59
N GLY A 96 19.20 2.48 -10.02
CA GLY A 96 18.78 3.81 -9.61
C GLY A 96 19.57 4.33 -8.39
N GLN A 97 19.47 5.63 -8.17
CA GLN A 97 20.07 6.34 -7.05
C GLN A 97 19.03 7.11 -6.27
N VAL A 98 19.05 6.96 -4.95
CA VAL A 98 18.24 7.79 -4.03
C VAL A 98 19.16 8.85 -3.44
N SER A 99 18.98 10.10 -3.88
CA SER A 99 19.86 11.21 -3.48
C SER A 99 19.54 11.75 -2.08
N LYS A 100 18.27 11.69 -1.67
CA LYS A 100 17.82 12.20 -0.38
C LYS A 100 16.56 11.48 0.07
N ARG A 101 16.48 11.22 1.37
CA ARG A 101 15.24 10.78 2.05
C ARG A 101 14.84 11.85 3.03
N VAL A 102 13.60 12.32 2.94
CA VAL A 102 13.03 13.34 3.83
C VAL A 102 11.84 12.72 4.57
N TRP A 103 11.82 12.91 5.87
CA TRP A 103 10.75 12.43 6.72
C TRP A 103 10.06 13.61 7.40
N VAL A 104 8.72 13.60 7.39
CA VAL A 104 7.89 14.63 8.00
C VAL A 104 6.93 14.03 9.01
N PRO A 105 6.63 14.71 10.10
CA PRO A 105 5.61 14.24 11.05
C PRO A 105 4.26 14.06 10.35
N LEU A 106 3.52 13.01 10.73
CA LEU A 106 2.14 12.82 10.30
C LEU A 106 1.29 14.03 10.72
N GLY A 107 0.49 14.57 9.80
CA GLY A 107 -0.31 15.79 10.02
C GLY A 107 0.44 17.09 9.73
N THR A 108 1.55 17.04 9.00
CA THR A 108 2.31 18.23 8.56
C THR A 108 1.45 19.09 7.66
N LYS A 109 1.34 20.38 8.00
CA LYS A 109 0.57 21.37 7.23
C LYS A 109 1.43 22.31 6.40
N ASP A 110 2.66 22.59 6.86
CA ASP A 110 3.61 23.49 6.21
C ASP A 110 4.82 22.67 5.71
N PHE A 111 5.01 22.68 4.40
CA PHE A 111 6.07 21.98 3.71
C PHE A 111 7.15 22.91 3.13
N ALA A 112 7.09 24.23 3.39
CA ALA A 112 7.97 25.22 2.76
C ALA A 112 9.46 24.88 2.98
N SER A 113 9.85 24.56 4.22
CA SER A 113 11.23 24.18 4.54
C SER A 113 11.65 22.85 3.89
N VAL A 114 10.74 21.90 3.82
CA VAL A 114 10.97 20.61 3.14
C VAL A 114 11.19 20.84 1.66
N ILE A 115 10.29 21.57 1.01
CA ILE A 115 10.36 21.87 -0.43
C ILE A 115 11.67 22.60 -0.78
N SER A 116 12.05 23.63 0.01
CA SER A 116 13.33 24.35 -0.20
C SER A 116 14.57 23.47 -0.03
N SER A 117 14.45 22.35 0.67
CA SER A 117 15.56 21.42 0.91
C SER A 117 15.66 20.31 -0.12
N LEU A 118 14.70 20.19 -1.04
CA LEU A 118 14.72 19.15 -2.07
C LEU A 118 15.85 19.39 -3.07
N PRO A 119 16.48 18.33 -3.57
CA PRO A 119 17.48 18.47 -4.61
C PRO A 119 16.82 18.81 -5.95
N ASP A 120 17.43 19.75 -6.69
CA ASP A 120 16.94 20.18 -8.02
C ASP A 120 17.39 19.21 -9.14
N ASP A 121 18.37 18.36 -8.87
CA ASP A 121 18.99 17.45 -9.83
C ASP A 121 18.45 16.01 -9.77
N VAL A 122 17.16 15.86 -9.54
CA VAL A 122 16.47 14.56 -9.54
C VAL A 122 15.48 14.46 -10.69
N ASP A 123 15.32 13.24 -11.23
CA ASP A 123 14.35 12.96 -12.27
C ASP A 123 12.91 12.97 -11.72
N ALA A 124 12.76 12.51 -10.47
CA ALA A 124 11.45 12.42 -9.84
C ALA A 124 11.51 12.49 -8.31
N LEU A 125 10.37 12.83 -7.70
CA LEU A 125 10.12 12.78 -6.26
C LEU A 125 9.14 11.65 -5.94
N TYR A 126 9.54 10.75 -5.05
CA TYR A 126 8.62 9.77 -4.48
C TYR A 126 7.91 10.37 -3.27
N LEU A 127 6.58 10.27 -3.26
CA LEU A 127 5.71 10.82 -2.22
C LEU A 127 5.03 9.69 -1.44
N GLY A 128 5.57 9.37 -0.27
CA GLY A 128 4.94 8.52 0.74
C GLY A 128 4.04 9.34 1.67
N LEU A 129 3.16 10.15 1.08
CA LEU A 129 2.22 11.04 1.76
C LEU A 129 0.80 10.61 1.44
N GLY A 130 -0.14 10.83 2.35
CA GLY A 130 -1.55 10.50 2.14
C GLY A 130 -2.51 11.61 2.57
N GLY A 131 -3.79 11.49 2.17
CA GLY A 131 -4.86 12.37 2.62
C GLY A 131 -4.52 13.86 2.54
N ALA A 132 -4.72 14.56 3.65
CA ALA A 132 -4.50 16.01 3.73
C ALA A 132 -3.03 16.41 3.57
N ASP A 133 -2.09 15.60 4.05
CA ASP A 133 -0.65 15.88 3.98
C ASP A 133 -0.18 15.87 2.53
N ALA A 134 -0.64 14.92 1.73
CA ALA A 134 -0.38 14.87 0.30
C ALA A 134 -0.93 16.11 -0.43
N VAL A 135 -2.17 16.48 -0.15
CA VAL A 135 -2.81 17.66 -0.77
C VAL A 135 -2.09 18.97 -0.40
N ASN A 136 -1.69 19.12 0.88
CA ASN A 136 -0.94 20.27 1.36
C ASN A 136 0.44 20.37 0.66
N PHE A 137 1.16 19.25 0.60
CA PHE A 137 2.44 19.19 -0.11
C PHE A 137 2.30 19.58 -1.58
N LEU A 138 1.38 18.96 -2.31
CA LEU A 138 1.17 19.23 -3.74
C LEU A 138 0.86 20.68 -4.04
N ASN A 139 -0.03 21.31 -3.25
CA ASN A 139 -0.36 22.71 -3.41
C ASN A 139 0.85 23.62 -3.20
N GLN A 140 1.62 23.38 -2.14
CA GLN A 140 2.80 24.19 -1.80
C GLN A 140 3.96 23.93 -2.78
N TYR A 141 4.15 22.67 -3.22
CA TYR A 141 5.16 22.32 -4.22
C TYR A 141 4.93 23.03 -5.55
N GLN A 142 3.68 23.06 -6.02
CA GLN A 142 3.32 23.82 -7.22
C GLN A 142 3.48 25.34 -7.04
N GLN A 143 3.08 25.89 -5.88
CA GLN A 143 3.26 27.30 -5.59
C GLN A 143 4.74 27.72 -5.56
N ALA A 144 5.60 26.82 -5.13
CA ALA A 144 7.06 27.01 -5.12
C ALA A 144 7.73 26.78 -6.50
N GLY A 145 6.96 26.47 -7.55
CA GLY A 145 7.49 26.19 -8.89
C GLY A 145 8.09 24.80 -9.06
N GLY A 146 7.72 23.86 -8.21
CA GLY A 146 8.16 22.47 -8.32
C GLY A 146 7.79 21.84 -9.66
N HIS A 147 8.75 21.17 -10.30
CA HIS A 147 8.61 20.64 -11.68
C HIS A 147 9.12 19.22 -11.87
N ALA A 148 9.70 18.58 -10.86
CA ALA A 148 10.12 17.19 -10.94
C ALA A 148 8.92 16.26 -11.15
N HIS A 149 9.12 15.16 -11.88
CA HIS A 149 8.10 14.15 -12.00
C HIS A 149 7.71 13.58 -10.63
N LEU A 150 6.46 13.17 -10.49
CA LEU A 150 5.97 12.59 -9.24
C LEU A 150 5.85 11.07 -9.34
N ILE A 151 6.25 10.40 -8.28
CA ILE A 151 6.03 8.97 -8.06
C ILE A 151 5.23 8.84 -6.78
N GLY A 152 4.11 8.14 -6.80
CA GLY A 152 3.23 7.97 -5.65
C GLY A 152 3.46 6.67 -4.89
N GLY A 153 3.46 6.75 -3.57
CA GLY A 153 3.15 5.61 -2.73
C GLY A 153 1.67 5.20 -2.86
N SER A 154 1.31 4.06 -2.29
CA SER A 154 -0.05 3.51 -2.42
C SER A 154 -1.16 4.44 -1.92
N ILE A 155 -0.89 5.22 -0.88
CA ILE A 155 -1.83 6.20 -0.30
C ILE A 155 -1.84 7.55 -1.02
N MET A 156 -0.81 7.84 -1.81
CA MET A 156 -0.72 9.07 -2.62
C MET A 156 -1.71 9.05 -3.80
N VAL A 157 -1.98 7.88 -4.34
CA VAL A 157 -2.91 7.67 -5.46
C VAL A 157 -4.24 7.07 -5.01
N ASP A 158 -4.56 7.16 -3.74
CA ASP A 158 -5.87 6.82 -3.20
C ASP A 158 -6.91 7.90 -3.56
N GLN A 159 -8.17 7.54 -3.69
CA GLN A 159 -9.25 8.46 -4.04
C GLN A 159 -9.42 9.63 -3.06
N THR A 160 -8.96 9.50 -1.82
CA THR A 160 -8.91 10.62 -0.86
C THR A 160 -7.99 11.76 -1.32
N VAL A 161 -6.96 11.46 -2.13
CA VAL A 161 -6.05 12.44 -2.74
C VAL A 161 -6.48 12.76 -4.17
N LEU A 162 -6.78 11.75 -4.99
CA LEU A 162 -7.14 11.92 -6.40
C LEU A 162 -8.43 12.74 -6.60
N SER A 163 -9.37 12.69 -5.65
CA SER A 163 -10.59 13.50 -5.67
C SER A 163 -10.40 14.95 -5.18
N SER A 164 -9.18 15.35 -4.82
CA SER A 164 -8.87 16.73 -4.40
C SER A 164 -9.15 17.72 -5.53
N LYS A 165 -9.41 18.98 -5.14
CA LYS A 165 -9.74 20.07 -6.08
C LYS A 165 -8.56 21.04 -6.21
N GLY A 166 -8.57 21.81 -7.32
CA GLY A 166 -7.59 22.86 -7.55
C GLY A 166 -6.30 22.37 -8.21
N LYS A 167 -5.23 23.16 -8.11
CA LYS A 167 -3.95 22.94 -8.80
C LYS A 167 -3.27 21.62 -8.41
N ALA A 168 -3.52 21.10 -7.20
CA ALA A 168 -3.01 19.81 -6.77
C ALA A 168 -3.46 18.67 -7.68
N LYS A 169 -4.68 18.75 -8.25
CA LYS A 169 -5.22 17.77 -9.18
C LYS A 169 -4.38 17.67 -10.46
N ASP A 170 -4.02 18.81 -11.03
CA ASP A 170 -3.30 18.86 -12.31
C ASP A 170 -1.88 18.28 -12.17
N ALA A 171 -1.25 18.47 -11.01
CA ALA A 171 0.07 17.89 -10.71
C ALA A 171 0.08 16.37 -10.63
N LEU A 172 -1.07 15.75 -10.37
CA LEU A 172 -1.16 14.29 -10.23
C LEU A 172 -1.25 13.54 -11.55
N ILE A 173 -1.66 14.21 -12.66
CA ILE A 173 -1.76 13.56 -13.97
C ILE A 173 -0.38 13.10 -14.43
N GLY A 174 -0.27 11.83 -14.82
CA GLY A 174 0.98 11.20 -15.21
C GLY A 174 1.84 10.66 -14.03
N THR A 175 1.41 10.88 -12.78
CA THR A 175 2.07 10.27 -11.60
C THR A 175 2.04 8.75 -11.73
N VAL A 176 3.21 8.13 -11.67
CA VAL A 176 3.34 6.67 -11.59
C VAL A 176 3.33 6.25 -10.14
N ALA A 177 2.60 5.19 -9.83
CA ALA A 177 2.50 4.67 -8.46
C ALA A 177 2.33 3.14 -8.45
N ALA A 178 2.33 2.55 -7.27
CA ALA A 178 1.92 1.16 -7.11
C ALA A 178 1.03 0.98 -5.87
N SER A 179 0.09 0.06 -5.99
CA SER A 179 -0.91 -0.21 -4.94
C SER A 179 -1.49 -1.61 -5.10
N GLY A 180 -2.09 -2.13 -4.04
CA GLY A 180 -2.85 -3.40 -4.06
C GLY A 180 -4.13 -3.37 -4.90
N MET A 181 -4.44 -2.25 -5.54
CA MET A 181 -5.58 -2.08 -6.44
C MET A 181 -5.31 -0.98 -7.48
N ALA A 182 -6.13 -0.92 -8.51
CA ALA A 182 -6.15 0.18 -9.48
C ALA A 182 -7.60 0.58 -9.76
N ASP A 183 -7.89 1.89 -9.73
CA ASP A 183 -9.26 2.39 -9.95
C ASP A 183 -9.85 1.93 -11.27
N ALA A 184 -9.06 1.99 -12.34
CA ALA A 184 -9.46 1.63 -13.70
C ALA A 184 -8.99 0.22 -14.11
N ASP A 185 -8.97 -0.73 -13.17
CA ASP A 185 -8.77 -2.15 -13.49
C ASP A 185 -9.95 -2.63 -14.36
N PRO A 186 -9.69 -3.16 -15.58
CA PRO A 186 -10.75 -3.60 -16.48
C PRO A 186 -11.38 -4.94 -16.11
N SER A 187 -10.91 -5.62 -15.06
CA SER A 187 -11.43 -6.93 -14.69
C SER A 187 -12.91 -6.88 -14.31
N PRO A 188 -13.73 -7.85 -14.76
CA PRO A 188 -15.17 -7.84 -14.49
C PRO A 188 -15.52 -7.82 -13.00
N LYS A 189 -14.72 -8.50 -12.15
CA LYS A 189 -14.92 -8.50 -10.70
C LYS A 189 -14.70 -7.14 -10.08
N TRP A 190 -13.62 -6.46 -10.47
CA TRP A 190 -13.35 -5.11 -10.00
C TRP A 190 -14.45 -4.14 -10.43
N GLN A 191 -14.87 -4.18 -11.70
CA GLN A 191 -15.93 -3.32 -12.21
C GLN A 191 -17.27 -3.56 -11.49
N ALA A 192 -17.60 -4.82 -11.19
CA ALA A 192 -18.79 -5.15 -10.40
C ALA A 192 -18.70 -4.60 -8.97
N PHE A 193 -17.53 -4.69 -8.33
CA PHE A 193 -17.27 -4.13 -7.00
C PHE A 193 -17.40 -2.61 -6.98
N VAL A 194 -16.79 -1.90 -7.94
CA VAL A 194 -16.90 -0.44 -8.08
C VAL A 194 -18.37 -0.02 -8.25
N LYS A 195 -19.13 -0.73 -9.09
CA LYS A 195 -20.55 -0.47 -9.27
C LYS A 195 -21.32 -0.63 -7.97
N ALA A 196 -21.12 -1.73 -7.24
CA ALA A 196 -21.77 -1.97 -5.95
C ALA A 196 -21.40 -0.89 -4.93
N TYR A 197 -20.14 -0.47 -4.87
CA TYR A 197 -19.66 0.62 -4.04
C TYR A 197 -20.36 1.95 -4.37
N GLN A 198 -20.52 2.28 -5.66
CA GLN A 198 -21.18 3.52 -6.09
C GLN A 198 -22.70 3.51 -5.81
N GLU A 199 -23.33 2.35 -5.72
CA GLU A 199 -24.75 2.19 -5.35
C GLU A 199 -24.98 2.25 -3.82
N ALA A 200 -23.96 1.98 -3.01
CA ALA A 200 -24.07 1.89 -1.55
C ALA A 200 -24.64 3.16 -0.86
N PRO A 201 -24.39 4.41 -1.32
CA PRO A 201 -25.05 5.59 -0.77
C PRO A 201 -26.57 5.57 -0.91
N LYS A 202 -27.09 4.98 -1.97
CA LYS A 202 -28.56 4.91 -2.23
C LYS A 202 -29.29 4.04 -1.20
N VAL A 203 -28.60 3.08 -0.61
CA VAL A 203 -29.12 2.19 0.44
C VAL A 203 -28.66 2.59 1.84
N GLY A 204 -28.01 3.74 1.98
CA GLY A 204 -27.73 4.38 3.27
C GLY A 204 -26.47 3.90 3.99
N TYR A 205 -25.59 3.12 3.35
CA TYR A 205 -24.35 2.68 4.00
C TYR A 205 -23.37 3.81 4.28
N PHE A 206 -23.31 4.83 3.41
CA PHE A 206 -22.54 6.06 3.60
C PHE A 206 -23.12 7.19 2.73
N LYS A 207 -22.68 8.44 2.94
CA LYS A 207 -23.31 9.60 2.28
C LYS A 207 -22.90 9.78 0.82
N ASN A 208 -21.62 9.60 0.51
CA ASN A 208 -21.06 9.87 -0.82
C ASN A 208 -20.05 8.79 -1.18
N ALA A 209 -20.05 8.34 -2.44
CA ALA A 209 -19.02 7.50 -3.01
C ALA A 209 -18.00 8.33 -3.78
N PHE A 210 -16.75 7.94 -3.74
CA PHE A 210 -15.73 8.39 -4.69
C PHE A 210 -15.93 7.73 -6.07
N ALA A 211 -15.15 8.13 -7.07
CA ALA A 211 -15.14 7.52 -8.39
C ALA A 211 -14.80 6.02 -8.33
N SER A 212 -13.96 5.63 -7.38
CA SER A 212 -13.57 4.25 -7.08
C SER A 212 -13.46 4.05 -5.56
N PRO A 213 -13.61 2.81 -5.05
CA PRO A 213 -13.31 2.48 -3.65
C PRO A 213 -11.86 2.83 -3.31
N SER A 214 -11.62 3.25 -2.06
CA SER A 214 -10.26 3.44 -1.56
C SER A 214 -9.53 2.10 -1.37
N LEU A 215 -8.18 2.15 -1.32
CA LEU A 215 -7.36 0.99 -0.94
C LEU A 215 -7.80 0.39 0.41
N LEU A 216 -8.17 1.24 1.36
CA LEU A 216 -8.65 0.77 2.66
C LEU A 216 -10.00 0.05 2.53
N ALA A 217 -10.93 0.56 1.71
CA ALA A 217 -12.24 -0.05 1.52
C ALA A 217 -12.13 -1.47 0.98
N ILE A 218 -11.32 -1.70 -0.07
CA ILE A 218 -11.14 -3.06 -0.63
C ILE A 218 -10.44 -3.99 0.36
N ASN A 219 -9.48 -3.51 1.14
CA ASN A 219 -8.79 -4.33 2.12
C ASN A 219 -9.72 -4.79 3.25
N TYR A 220 -10.61 -3.91 3.74
CA TYR A 220 -11.64 -4.28 4.72
C TYR A 220 -12.65 -5.26 4.13
N TYR A 221 -13.05 -5.06 2.87
CA TYR A 221 -13.93 -5.98 2.16
C TYR A 221 -13.31 -7.38 2.04
N ASN A 222 -12.08 -7.47 1.56
CA ASN A 222 -11.35 -8.74 1.43
C ASN A 222 -11.23 -9.48 2.76
N SER A 223 -10.94 -8.74 3.83
CA SER A 223 -10.82 -9.32 5.16
C SER A 223 -12.15 -9.85 5.69
N ALA A 224 -13.27 -9.14 5.44
CA ALA A 224 -14.60 -9.59 5.80
C ALA A 224 -15.00 -10.83 4.98
N GLU A 225 -14.74 -10.83 3.68
CA GLU A 225 -15.00 -11.98 2.80
C GLU A 225 -14.21 -13.22 3.24
N ALA A 226 -12.95 -13.06 3.61
CA ALA A 226 -12.15 -14.16 4.15
C ALA A 226 -12.73 -14.72 5.45
N ILE A 227 -13.24 -13.86 6.35
CA ILE A 227 -13.92 -14.27 7.58
C ILE A 227 -15.18 -15.08 7.25
N PHE A 228 -16.02 -14.58 6.35
CA PHE A 228 -17.29 -15.25 5.99
C PHE A 228 -17.02 -16.59 5.32
N ASN A 229 -16.10 -16.66 4.37
CA ASN A 229 -15.71 -17.91 3.71
C ASN A 229 -15.19 -18.97 4.72
N ALA A 230 -14.38 -18.54 5.67
CA ALA A 230 -13.89 -19.42 6.72
C ALA A 230 -15.00 -19.88 7.67
N LEU A 231 -15.91 -18.98 8.07
CA LEU A 231 -17.08 -19.33 8.91
C LEU A 231 -18.02 -20.33 8.22
N ASP A 232 -18.32 -20.10 6.95
CA ASP A 232 -19.16 -20.99 6.14
C ASP A 232 -18.53 -22.38 6.04
N SER A 233 -17.23 -22.45 5.80
CA SER A 233 -16.53 -23.75 5.68
C SER A 233 -16.58 -24.59 6.95
N VAL A 234 -16.63 -23.96 8.12
CA VAL A 234 -16.77 -24.62 9.43
C VAL A 234 -18.21 -24.59 9.96
N LYS A 235 -19.20 -24.15 9.16
CA LYS A 235 -20.61 -24.05 9.54
C LYS A 235 -20.83 -23.24 10.83
N GLY A 236 -20.05 -22.19 11.03
CA GLY A 236 -20.09 -21.34 12.22
C GLY A 236 -19.51 -21.97 13.49
N ASP A 237 -18.82 -23.11 13.41
CA ASP A 237 -18.21 -23.75 14.58
C ASP A 237 -16.99 -22.99 15.07
N LEU A 238 -17.16 -22.22 16.13
CA LEU A 238 -16.12 -21.49 16.86
C LEU A 238 -15.71 -22.16 18.17
N SER A 239 -16.15 -23.39 18.40
CA SER A 239 -15.72 -24.21 19.55
C SER A 239 -14.22 -24.49 19.50
N ASP A 240 -13.68 -25.10 20.57
CA ASP A 240 -12.28 -25.51 20.66
C ASP A 240 -11.28 -24.33 20.48
N GLY A 241 -11.64 -23.15 21.02
CA GLY A 241 -10.80 -21.96 20.97
C GLY A 241 -10.55 -21.45 19.54
N ASN A 242 -11.52 -21.58 18.66
CA ASN A 242 -11.49 -21.15 17.25
C ASN A 242 -10.47 -21.93 16.36
N LYS A 243 -10.01 -23.10 16.76
CA LYS A 243 -8.97 -23.85 16.01
C LYS A 243 -9.42 -24.19 14.59
N LYS A 244 -10.63 -24.74 14.41
CA LYS A 244 -11.16 -25.08 13.08
C LYS A 244 -11.29 -23.83 12.20
N PHE A 245 -11.80 -22.74 12.76
CA PHE A 245 -11.93 -21.47 12.07
C PHE A 245 -10.57 -20.89 11.65
N ARG A 246 -9.55 -20.96 12.52
CA ARG A 246 -8.20 -20.52 12.20
C ARG A 246 -7.56 -21.35 11.12
N GLU A 247 -7.76 -22.66 11.13
CA GLU A 247 -7.28 -23.53 10.08
C GLU A 247 -7.98 -23.24 8.75
N ALA A 248 -9.28 -22.98 8.76
CA ALA A 248 -10.03 -22.55 7.60
C ALA A 248 -9.50 -21.22 7.06
N LEU A 249 -9.29 -20.19 7.91
CA LEU A 249 -8.66 -18.93 7.52
C LEU A 249 -7.31 -19.16 6.85
N LYS A 250 -6.43 -19.94 7.48
CA LYS A 250 -5.08 -20.19 6.96
C LYS A 250 -5.10 -20.80 5.55
N ASN A 251 -6.07 -21.66 5.27
CA ASN A 251 -6.19 -22.39 4.01
C ASN A 251 -7.13 -21.71 2.99
N THR A 252 -7.73 -20.58 3.34
CA THR A 252 -8.60 -19.84 2.44
C THR A 252 -7.82 -19.27 1.26
N VAL A 253 -8.20 -19.67 0.06
CA VAL A 253 -7.85 -18.96 -1.18
C VAL A 253 -8.94 -17.95 -1.44
N LEU A 254 -8.64 -16.68 -1.18
CA LEU A 254 -9.59 -15.58 -1.37
C LEU A 254 -9.59 -15.15 -2.83
N ASP A 255 -10.72 -15.28 -3.52
CA ASP A 255 -10.92 -14.82 -4.91
C ASP A 255 -11.60 -13.44 -4.91
N ALA A 256 -10.86 -12.43 -4.46
CA ALA A 256 -11.32 -11.07 -4.22
C ALA A 256 -11.51 -10.24 -5.51
N PRO A 257 -12.20 -9.08 -5.44
CA PRO A 257 -12.37 -8.18 -6.57
C PRO A 257 -11.06 -7.71 -7.22
N ASN A 258 -10.02 -7.50 -6.44
CA ASN A 258 -8.69 -7.07 -6.88
C ASN A 258 -7.69 -8.22 -7.08
N GLY A 259 -8.15 -9.47 -7.12
CA GLY A 259 -7.34 -10.64 -7.43
C GLY A 259 -7.40 -11.76 -6.40
N LYS A 260 -6.56 -12.76 -6.58
CA LYS A 260 -6.49 -13.93 -5.68
C LYS A 260 -5.43 -13.74 -4.61
N PHE A 261 -5.81 -14.06 -3.36
CA PHE A 261 -4.91 -13.99 -2.22
C PHE A 261 -4.84 -15.34 -1.50
N THR A 262 -3.64 -15.68 -1.07
CA THR A 262 -3.35 -16.79 -0.16
C THR A 262 -2.55 -16.25 1.02
N LEU A 263 -2.35 -17.05 2.06
CA LEU A 263 -1.50 -16.69 3.19
C LEU A 263 -0.21 -17.51 3.17
N ASP A 264 0.89 -16.89 3.58
CA ASP A 264 2.16 -17.56 3.84
C ASP A 264 2.18 -18.23 5.23
N GLU A 265 3.34 -18.78 5.59
CA GLU A 265 3.59 -19.42 6.89
C GLU A 265 3.36 -18.49 8.09
N ASN A 266 3.55 -17.17 7.91
CA ASN A 266 3.34 -16.15 8.92
C ASN A 266 1.91 -15.56 8.91
N ARG A 267 1.03 -16.11 8.08
CA ARG A 267 -0.35 -15.62 7.88
C ARG A 267 -0.40 -14.23 7.25
N GLN A 268 0.61 -13.91 6.44
CA GLN A 268 0.69 -12.74 5.59
C GLN A 268 0.14 -13.04 4.21
N ALA A 269 -0.63 -12.12 3.64
CA ALA A 269 -1.15 -12.26 2.29
C ALA A 269 -0.04 -12.31 1.23
N ILE A 270 -0.25 -13.22 0.26
CA ILE A 270 0.43 -13.26 -1.03
C ILE A 270 -0.64 -12.95 -2.07
N GLY A 271 -0.44 -11.95 -2.89
CA GLY A 271 -1.43 -11.51 -3.87
C GLY A 271 -0.86 -10.60 -4.95
N PRO A 272 -1.67 -10.13 -5.89
CA PRO A 272 -1.23 -9.24 -6.94
C PRO A 272 -0.99 -7.82 -6.44
N ASN A 273 -0.04 -7.14 -7.09
CA ASN A 273 0.17 -5.70 -6.96
C ASN A 273 0.08 -5.04 -8.35
N PHE A 274 -0.30 -3.78 -8.39
CA PHE A 274 -0.54 -3.04 -9.62
C PHE A 274 0.36 -1.81 -9.68
N VAL A 275 1.20 -1.71 -10.71
CA VAL A 275 1.83 -0.45 -11.08
C VAL A 275 0.84 0.31 -11.95
N THR A 276 0.64 1.57 -11.62
CA THR A 276 -0.41 2.41 -12.22
C THR A 276 0.14 3.75 -12.68
N GLU A 277 -0.57 4.41 -13.56
CA GLU A 277 -0.38 5.81 -13.94
C GLU A 277 -1.68 6.56 -13.73
N VAL A 278 -1.63 7.73 -13.10
CA VAL A 278 -2.80 8.58 -12.88
C VAL A 278 -3.21 9.22 -14.19
N VAL A 279 -4.46 8.98 -14.58
CA VAL A 279 -5.07 9.55 -15.78
C VAL A 279 -6.41 10.20 -15.44
N GLN A 280 -6.90 11.07 -16.33
CA GLN A 280 -8.25 11.59 -16.24
C GLN A 280 -9.21 10.69 -17.02
N ASN A 281 -10.31 10.28 -16.41
CA ASN A 281 -11.37 9.51 -17.06
C ASN A 281 -12.30 10.42 -17.89
N GLU A 282 -13.25 9.85 -18.62
CA GLU A 282 -14.21 10.58 -19.45
C GLU A 282 -15.11 11.56 -18.65
N LYS A 283 -15.27 11.34 -17.36
CA LYS A 283 -16.05 12.21 -16.45
C LYS A 283 -15.22 13.34 -15.84
N GLY A 284 -13.91 13.37 -16.13
CA GLY A 284 -12.99 14.35 -15.58
C GLY A 284 -12.43 13.99 -14.19
N ASP A 285 -12.70 12.78 -13.67
CA ASP A 285 -12.13 12.31 -12.42
C ASP A 285 -10.72 11.76 -12.66
N LEU A 286 -9.83 11.92 -11.67
CA LEU A 286 -8.55 11.25 -11.68
C LEU A 286 -8.70 9.82 -11.18
N VAL A 287 -8.11 8.90 -11.91
CA VAL A 287 -8.11 7.46 -11.62
C VAL A 287 -6.74 6.85 -11.88
N SER A 288 -6.38 5.87 -11.10
CA SER A 288 -5.18 5.06 -11.30
C SER A 288 -5.46 4.00 -12.37
N LYS A 289 -4.74 4.07 -13.50
CA LYS A 289 -4.84 3.12 -14.63
C LYS A 289 -3.69 2.12 -14.56
N VAL A 290 -3.99 0.83 -14.70
CA VAL A 290 -3.00 -0.25 -14.71
C VAL A 290 -2.04 -0.10 -15.89
N VAL A 291 -0.73 -0.14 -15.61
CA VAL A 291 0.35 -0.22 -16.63
C VAL A 291 1.17 -1.50 -16.50
N LYS A 292 1.21 -2.12 -15.31
CA LYS A 292 1.85 -3.41 -15.06
C LYS A 292 1.15 -4.12 -13.90
N VAL A 293 0.96 -5.43 -14.01
CA VAL A 293 0.51 -6.28 -12.91
C VAL A 293 1.69 -7.13 -12.46
N VAL A 294 1.93 -7.20 -11.15
CA VAL A 294 2.92 -8.09 -10.53
C VAL A 294 2.14 -9.17 -9.78
N PRO A 295 2.09 -10.40 -10.28
CA PRO A 295 1.31 -11.45 -9.64
C PRO A 295 2.02 -12.02 -8.41
N SER A 296 1.25 -12.50 -7.45
CA SER A 296 1.73 -13.33 -6.32
C SER A 296 2.90 -12.74 -5.54
N VAL A 297 2.82 -11.45 -5.22
CA VAL A 297 3.85 -10.75 -4.44
C VAL A 297 3.86 -11.29 -3.01
N ASN A 298 5.00 -11.84 -2.58
CA ASN A 298 5.23 -12.26 -1.21
C ASN A 298 5.95 -11.16 -0.40
N GLN A 299 5.97 -11.29 0.91
CA GLN A 299 6.52 -10.27 1.84
C GLN A 299 8.02 -10.02 1.64
N ARG A 300 8.77 -11.00 1.14
CA ARG A 300 10.21 -10.89 0.88
C ARG A 300 10.54 -10.38 -0.53
N LEU A 301 9.55 -9.98 -1.31
CA LEU A 301 9.73 -9.45 -2.67
C LEU A 301 10.58 -10.36 -3.58
N GLY A 302 10.47 -11.67 -3.39
CA GLY A 302 11.22 -12.66 -4.16
C GLY A 302 12.62 -12.99 -3.63
N PHE A 303 13.12 -12.29 -2.61
CA PHE A 303 14.39 -12.64 -1.97
C PHE A 303 14.30 -13.91 -1.12
N SER A 304 15.42 -14.62 -0.97
CA SER A 304 15.52 -15.66 0.07
C SER A 304 15.41 -15.04 1.47
N LYS A 305 15.05 -15.85 2.45
CA LYS A 305 14.95 -15.35 3.83
C LYS A 305 16.28 -14.81 4.34
N GLU A 306 17.39 -15.48 4.05
CA GLU A 306 18.73 -15.11 4.48
C GLU A 306 19.16 -13.75 3.89
N VAL A 307 18.87 -13.52 2.62
CA VAL A 307 19.15 -12.23 1.96
C VAL A 307 18.28 -11.13 2.55
N PHE A 308 16.98 -11.40 2.70
CA PHE A 308 16.04 -10.42 3.21
C PHE A 308 16.36 -10.00 4.67
N ASP A 309 16.72 -10.97 5.51
CA ASP A 309 17.14 -10.71 6.90
C ASP A 309 18.44 -9.84 6.97
N ARG A 310 19.38 -10.04 6.03
CA ARG A 310 20.60 -9.22 5.95
C ARG A 310 20.35 -7.78 5.49
N ILE A 311 19.30 -7.54 4.71
CA ILE A 311 18.90 -6.18 4.31
C ILE A 311 18.47 -5.39 5.54
N GLY A 312 17.83 -6.04 6.50
CA GLY A 312 17.33 -5.44 7.73
C GLY A 312 15.87 -5.00 7.63
N LEU A 313 15.33 -4.53 8.75
CA LEU A 313 13.94 -4.08 8.82
C LEU A 313 13.77 -2.66 8.27
N PRO A 314 12.60 -2.33 7.73
CA PRO A 314 12.29 -0.98 7.24
C PRO A 314 12.58 0.11 8.27
N GLY A 315 13.21 1.19 7.83
CA GLY A 315 13.54 2.34 8.67
C GLY A 315 13.89 3.55 7.81
N ARG A 316 14.19 4.68 8.47
CA ARG A 316 14.50 5.93 7.76
C ARG A 316 15.63 5.78 6.73
N GLU A 317 16.64 4.98 7.05
CA GLU A 317 17.83 4.77 6.19
C GLU A 317 17.92 3.33 5.62
N VAL A 318 17.00 2.44 5.98
CA VAL A 318 16.97 1.05 5.50
C VAL A 318 15.85 0.89 4.46
N PRO A 319 16.13 0.26 3.29
CA PRO A 319 17.40 -0.35 2.89
C PRO A 319 18.42 0.68 2.39
N GLU A 320 19.70 0.32 2.44
CA GLU A 320 20.71 1.08 1.74
C GLU A 320 20.45 1.03 0.22
N CYS A 321 20.65 2.14 -0.50
CA CYS A 321 20.52 2.15 -1.96
C CYS A 321 21.78 1.57 -2.60
N LYS A 322 21.77 0.28 -2.93
CA LYS A 322 22.88 -0.40 -3.59
C LYS A 322 22.42 -1.51 -4.52
N LYS A 323 23.27 -1.91 -5.46
CA LYS A 323 23.09 -3.12 -6.27
C LYS A 323 23.60 -4.35 -5.49
N GLY A 324 22.97 -5.50 -5.77
CA GLY A 324 23.52 -6.78 -5.33
C GLY A 324 23.27 -7.12 -3.86
N TYR A 325 22.03 -7.19 -3.47
CA TYR A 325 21.61 -7.89 -2.26
C TYR A 325 21.57 -9.42 -2.49
N ASN A 326 22.66 -10.00 -3.01
CA ASN A 326 22.73 -11.43 -3.29
C ASN A 326 23.37 -12.20 -2.13
#